data_820c0ceb4d0e50f7199b49ca8e200e69
#
_entry.id   820c0ceb4d0e50f7199b49ca8e200e69
#
_cell.length_a   1.000
_cell.length_b   1.000
_cell.length_c   1.000
_cell.angle_alpha   90.00
_cell.angle_beta   90.00
_cell.angle_gamma   90.00
#
_symmetry.space_group_name_H-M   'P 1'
#
loop_
_entity.id
_entity.type
_entity.pdbx_description
1 polymer ?
#
loop_
_entity_poly.entity_id
_entity_poly.type
_entity_poly.pdbx_seq_one_letter_code
_entity_poly.pdbx_strand_id
1 'polypeptide(L)'
;MEDVGGMLRLLEDRAKVRARAMAPSGLREGEFGVLATLRRAGEPYSLSPTQLYKSLLITSGAMTNRLNHLEQQGLIARISDPDDKRSTLVSLTPHGRSLIEQALVVHTATQNSLLENLSLAQREQLGSLLRQVLLTFPAEEIATDTQ
;
A
#
# COMPACT_ATOMS: atom_id res chain seq x y z
N MET A 1 10.83 0.42 -27.97
CA MET A 1 11.08 -0.76 -27.11
C MET A 1 11.99 -0.46 -25.91
N GLU A 2 12.80 0.55 -25.97
CA GLU A 2 13.64 0.98 -24.82
C GLU A 2 12.79 1.45 -23.63
N ASP A 3 11.62 2.03 -23.89
CA ASP A 3 10.75 2.61 -22.84
C ASP A 3 10.11 1.57 -21.92
N VAL A 4 9.69 0.41 -22.45
CA VAL A 4 9.09 -0.65 -21.64
C VAL A 4 10.15 -1.36 -20.79
N GLY A 5 11.34 -1.62 -21.35
CA GLY A 5 12.46 -2.19 -20.61
C GLY A 5 12.96 -1.26 -19.50
N GLY A 6 13.01 0.05 -19.76
CA GLY A 6 13.34 1.06 -18.77
C GLY A 6 12.30 1.14 -17.64
N MET A 7 11.03 1.04 -17.98
CA MET A 7 9.94 1.02 -16.99
C MET A 7 10.00 -0.23 -16.09
N LEU A 8 10.22 -1.41 -16.66
CA LEU A 8 10.36 -2.65 -15.89
C LEU A 8 11.55 -2.59 -14.94
N ARG A 9 12.71 -2.11 -15.41
CA ARG A 9 13.90 -1.91 -14.57
C ARG A 9 13.61 -0.93 -13.43
N LEU A 10 12.93 0.18 -13.71
CA LEU A 10 12.55 1.16 -12.68
C LEU A 10 11.66 0.53 -11.61
N LEU A 11 10.70 -0.30 -11.99
CA LEU A 11 9.81 -1.00 -11.05
C LEU A 11 10.58 -2.00 -10.18
N GLU A 12 11.52 -2.76 -10.75
CA GLU A 12 12.36 -3.71 -10.01
C GLU A 12 13.28 -2.98 -9.03
N ASP A 13 13.97 -1.93 -9.47
CA ASP A 13 14.88 -1.17 -8.63
C ASP A 13 14.14 -0.44 -7.54
N ARG A 14 12.96 0.11 -7.84
CA ARG A 14 12.07 0.72 -6.85
C ARG A 14 11.61 -0.28 -5.79
N ALA A 15 11.27 -1.50 -6.18
CA ALA A 15 10.90 -2.55 -5.23
C ALA A 15 12.04 -2.88 -4.27
N LYS A 16 13.28 -3.00 -4.77
CA LYS A 16 14.47 -3.25 -3.94
C LYS A 16 14.76 -2.09 -2.99
N VAL A 17 14.69 -0.85 -3.47
CA VAL A 17 14.92 0.36 -2.66
C VAL A 17 13.86 0.45 -1.56
N ARG A 18 12.57 0.21 -1.89
CA ARG A 18 11.48 0.19 -0.92
C ARG A 18 11.67 -0.90 0.13
N ALA A 19 12.04 -2.11 -0.28
CA ALA A 19 12.26 -3.21 0.65
C ALA A 19 13.38 -2.89 1.65
N ARG A 20 14.49 -2.30 1.19
CA ARG A 20 15.60 -1.87 2.06
C ARG A 20 15.17 -0.77 3.02
N ALA A 21 14.41 0.22 2.56
CA ALA A 21 13.92 1.32 3.37
C ALA A 21 12.91 0.86 4.43
N MET A 22 12.11 -0.17 4.13
CA MET A 22 11.11 -0.71 5.04
C MET A 22 11.63 -1.78 5.99
N ALA A 23 12.80 -2.37 5.73
CA ALA A 23 13.37 -3.44 6.56
C ALA A 23 13.43 -3.10 8.05
N PRO A 24 13.80 -1.88 8.50
CA PRO A 24 13.81 -1.53 9.91
C PRO A 24 12.43 -1.56 10.59
N SER A 25 11.35 -1.41 9.82
CA SER A 25 9.98 -1.47 10.36
C SER A 25 9.49 -2.89 10.67
N GLY A 26 10.18 -3.92 10.18
CA GLY A 26 9.76 -5.32 10.30
C GLY A 26 8.53 -5.69 9.46
N LEU A 27 8.02 -4.78 8.64
CA LEU A 27 6.87 -5.02 7.76
C LEU A 27 7.25 -5.90 6.58
N ARG A 28 6.40 -6.87 6.29
CA ARG A 28 6.48 -7.69 5.07
C ARG A 28 5.95 -6.91 3.88
N GLU A 29 6.24 -7.45 2.68
CA GLU A 29 5.72 -6.88 1.45
C GLU A 29 4.18 -6.78 1.48
N GLY A 30 3.67 -5.61 1.12
CA GLY A 30 2.24 -5.31 1.10
C GLY A 30 1.62 -4.93 2.44
N GLU A 31 2.27 -5.19 3.58
CA GLU A 31 1.74 -4.81 4.90
C GLU A 31 1.77 -3.29 5.13
N PHE A 32 2.80 -2.63 4.63
CA PHE A 32 2.86 -1.16 4.61
C PHE A 32 1.61 -0.56 3.94
N GLY A 33 1.19 -1.12 2.80
CA GLY A 33 0.00 -0.66 2.08
C GLY A 33 -1.28 -0.76 2.92
N VAL A 34 -1.44 -1.83 3.69
CA VAL A 34 -2.60 -2.02 4.60
C VAL A 34 -2.62 -0.93 5.67
N LEU A 35 -1.50 -0.74 6.38
CA LEU A 35 -1.40 0.26 7.44
C LEU A 35 -1.57 1.69 6.91
N ALA A 36 -0.97 2.00 5.76
CA ALA A 36 -1.09 3.30 5.11
C ALA A 36 -2.53 3.59 4.66
N THR A 37 -3.26 2.57 4.19
CA THR A 37 -4.66 2.71 3.79
C THR A 37 -5.55 2.96 5.00
N LEU A 38 -5.36 2.23 6.10
CA LEU A 38 -6.08 2.47 7.35
C LEU A 38 -5.82 3.89 7.90
N ARG A 39 -4.55 4.33 7.89
CA ARG A 39 -4.21 5.68 8.33
C ARG A 39 -4.88 6.75 7.46
N ARG A 40 -4.92 6.56 6.15
CA ARG A 40 -5.53 7.50 5.20
C ARG A 40 -7.04 7.61 5.37
N ALA A 41 -7.70 6.56 5.86
CA ALA A 41 -9.13 6.59 6.14
C ALA A 41 -9.52 7.63 7.21
N GLY A 42 -8.55 8.09 8.02
CA GLY A 42 -8.83 9.02 9.12
C GLY A 42 -9.42 8.32 10.34
N GLU A 43 -9.61 9.07 11.40
CA GLU A 43 -10.20 8.52 12.63
C GLU A 43 -11.60 7.94 12.36
N PRO A 44 -11.90 6.75 12.89
CA PRO A 44 -11.15 5.94 13.87
C PRO A 44 -10.11 4.98 13.27
N TYR A 45 -9.60 5.24 12.08
CA TYR A 45 -8.58 4.43 11.36
C TYR A 45 -9.01 2.98 11.14
N SER A 46 -10.26 2.78 10.76
CA SER A 46 -10.90 1.48 10.62
C SER A 46 -11.55 1.33 9.26
N LEU A 47 -11.39 0.16 8.65
CA LEU A 47 -12.00 -0.22 7.38
C LEU A 47 -12.43 -1.69 7.45
N SER A 48 -13.43 -2.05 6.65
CA SER A 48 -13.75 -3.47 6.47
C SER A 48 -12.66 -4.18 5.64
N PRO A 49 -12.48 -5.50 5.82
CA PRO A 49 -11.57 -6.27 4.96
C PRO A 49 -11.87 -6.08 3.47
N THR A 50 -13.14 -6.00 3.10
CA THR A 50 -13.58 -5.76 1.72
C THR A 50 -13.11 -4.41 1.17
N GLN A 51 -13.21 -3.35 1.96
CA GLN A 51 -12.69 -2.02 1.59
C GLN A 51 -11.16 -2.06 1.40
N LEU A 52 -10.45 -2.78 2.26
CA LEU A 52 -9.00 -2.91 2.19
C LEU A 52 -8.54 -3.63 0.92
N TYR A 53 -9.10 -4.82 0.61
CA TYR A 53 -8.62 -5.55 -0.57
C TYR A 53 -8.98 -4.83 -1.89
N LYS A 54 -10.13 -4.16 -1.95
CA LYS A 54 -10.50 -3.34 -3.11
C LYS A 54 -9.57 -2.15 -3.29
N SER A 55 -9.21 -1.47 -2.20
CA SER A 55 -8.30 -0.31 -2.24
C SER A 55 -6.88 -0.67 -2.65
N LEU A 56 -6.44 -1.88 -2.34
CA LEU A 56 -5.07 -2.34 -2.59
C LEU A 56 -4.95 -3.22 -3.84
N LEU A 57 -6.06 -3.49 -4.53
CA LEU A 57 -6.10 -4.33 -5.74
C LEU A 57 -5.44 -5.70 -5.52
N ILE A 58 -5.76 -6.34 -4.40
CA ILE A 58 -5.26 -7.68 -4.06
C ILE A 58 -6.41 -8.64 -3.79
N THR A 59 -6.14 -9.94 -3.81
CA THR A 59 -7.14 -10.97 -3.51
C THR A 59 -7.54 -10.96 -2.05
N SER A 60 -8.73 -11.47 -1.73
CA SER A 60 -9.21 -11.62 -0.33
C SER A 60 -8.33 -12.56 0.48
N GLY A 61 -7.78 -13.63 -0.14
CA GLY A 61 -6.86 -14.54 0.53
C GLY A 61 -5.53 -13.90 0.91
N ALA A 62 -4.93 -13.12 -0.01
CA ALA A 62 -3.72 -12.35 0.29
C ALA A 62 -3.96 -11.32 1.41
N MET A 63 -5.12 -10.66 1.41
CA MET A 63 -5.50 -9.74 2.48
C MET A 63 -5.61 -10.47 3.82
N THR A 64 -6.28 -11.61 3.88
CA THR A 64 -6.44 -12.40 5.10
C THR A 64 -5.08 -12.75 5.72
N ASN A 65 -4.13 -13.20 4.91
CA ASN A 65 -2.78 -13.52 5.39
C ASN A 65 -2.05 -12.29 5.96
N ARG A 66 -2.14 -11.15 5.28
CA ARG A 66 -1.54 -9.88 5.75
C ARG A 66 -2.17 -9.42 7.07
N LEU A 67 -3.50 -9.46 7.16
CA LEU A 67 -4.22 -9.06 8.37
C LEU A 67 -3.88 -9.96 9.57
N ASN A 68 -3.81 -11.27 9.36
CA ASN A 68 -3.44 -12.21 10.42
C ASN A 68 -2.05 -11.90 10.97
N HIS A 69 -1.07 -11.66 10.10
CA HIS A 69 0.28 -11.35 10.53
C HIS A 69 0.37 -9.98 11.24
N LEU A 70 -0.29 -8.95 10.71
CA LEU A 70 -0.32 -7.61 11.32
C LEU A 70 -1.01 -7.63 12.70
N GLU A 71 -2.06 -8.44 12.86
CA GLU A 71 -2.75 -8.61 14.14
C GLU A 71 -1.86 -9.34 15.16
N GLN A 72 -1.13 -10.39 14.75
CA GLN A 72 -0.16 -11.08 15.60
C GLN A 72 0.95 -10.15 16.10
N GLN A 73 1.32 -9.16 15.30
CA GLN A 73 2.29 -8.14 15.69
C GLN A 73 1.70 -7.00 16.52
N GLY A 74 0.40 -7.02 16.77
CA GLY A 74 -0.28 -5.98 17.55
C GLY A 74 -0.36 -4.62 16.83
N LEU A 75 -0.24 -4.61 15.50
CA LEU A 75 -0.30 -3.39 14.68
C LEU A 75 -1.71 -3.02 14.26
N ILE A 76 -2.58 -4.01 14.17
CA ILE A 76 -4.02 -3.87 13.94
C ILE A 76 -4.80 -4.71 14.94
N ALA A 77 -6.08 -4.40 15.08
CA ALA A 77 -7.04 -5.20 15.81
C ALA A 77 -8.31 -5.39 14.98
N ARG A 78 -8.95 -6.53 15.11
CA ARG A 78 -10.31 -6.74 14.59
C ARG A 78 -11.32 -6.33 15.65
N ILE A 79 -12.22 -5.45 15.27
CA ILE A 79 -13.29 -4.91 16.14
C ILE A 79 -14.64 -5.14 15.50
N SER A 80 -15.69 -5.24 16.31
CA SER A 80 -17.06 -5.29 15.80
C SER A 80 -17.41 -3.93 15.18
N ASP A 81 -18.13 -3.97 14.05
CA ASP A 81 -18.65 -2.75 13.45
C ASP A 81 -19.75 -2.17 14.36
N PRO A 82 -19.65 -0.89 14.79
CA PRO A 82 -20.66 -0.27 15.62
C PRO A 82 -22.02 -0.16 14.92
N ASP A 83 -22.03 -0.07 13.59
CA ASP A 83 -23.25 0.07 12.78
C ASP A 83 -23.84 -1.29 12.36
N ASP A 84 -23.02 -2.34 12.31
CA ASP A 84 -23.43 -3.72 12.02
C ASP A 84 -22.64 -4.74 12.84
N LYS A 85 -23.22 -5.18 13.94
CA LYS A 85 -22.58 -6.14 14.87
C LYS A 85 -22.22 -7.50 14.24
N ARG A 86 -22.73 -7.79 13.04
CA ARG A 86 -22.37 -9.01 12.28
C ARG A 86 -21.10 -8.83 11.46
N SER A 87 -20.69 -7.59 11.28
CA SER A 87 -19.51 -7.21 10.50
C SER A 87 -18.32 -6.95 11.40
N THR A 88 -17.13 -7.19 10.86
CA THR A 88 -15.86 -6.93 11.53
C THR A 88 -15.10 -5.84 10.77
N LEU A 89 -14.59 -4.88 11.51
CA LEU A 89 -13.68 -3.86 11.00
C LEU A 89 -12.24 -4.18 11.42
N VAL A 90 -11.30 -3.76 10.60
CA VAL A 90 -9.87 -3.76 10.89
C VAL A 90 -9.49 -2.35 11.28
N SER A 91 -8.89 -2.18 12.44
CA SER A 91 -8.51 -0.89 13.00
C SER A 91 -7.02 -0.84 13.32
N LEU A 92 -6.39 0.32 13.11
CA LEU A 92 -5.03 0.56 13.60
C LEU A 92 -5.02 0.56 15.14
N THR A 93 -4.03 -0.13 15.72
CA THR A 93 -3.70 0.08 17.13
C THR A 93 -2.85 1.36 17.29
N PRO A 94 -2.69 1.90 18.51
CA PRO A 94 -1.74 2.99 18.77
C PRO A 94 -0.31 2.63 18.32
N HIS A 95 0.09 1.38 18.50
CA HIS A 95 1.39 0.87 18.03
C HIS A 95 1.47 0.88 16.50
N GLY A 96 0.45 0.36 15.81
CA GLY A 96 0.37 0.36 14.35
C GLY A 96 0.37 1.78 13.78
N ARG A 97 -0.33 2.71 14.41
CA ARG A 97 -0.32 4.12 14.02
C ARG A 97 1.08 4.74 14.13
N SER A 98 1.74 4.56 15.28
CA SER A 98 3.09 5.07 15.47
C SER A 98 4.07 4.51 14.44
N LEU A 99 3.99 3.21 14.17
CA LEU A 99 4.88 2.54 13.21
C LEU A 99 4.64 3.03 11.78
N ILE A 100 3.40 3.16 11.34
CA ILE A 100 3.12 3.63 9.98
C ILE A 100 3.49 5.10 9.79
N GLU A 101 3.33 5.95 10.77
CA GLU A 101 3.75 7.35 10.70
C GLU A 101 5.26 7.46 10.49
N GLN A 102 6.06 6.68 11.21
CA GLN A 102 7.51 6.62 11.01
C GLN A 102 7.88 6.05 9.63
N ALA A 103 7.25 4.97 9.23
CA ALA A 103 7.48 4.33 7.93
C ALA A 103 7.11 5.24 6.74
N LEU A 104 6.08 6.07 6.89
CA LEU A 104 5.67 7.04 5.87
C LEU A 104 6.74 8.12 5.65
N VAL A 105 7.43 8.58 6.68
CA VAL A 105 8.53 9.54 6.53
C VAL A 105 9.63 8.95 5.66
N VAL A 106 10.05 7.73 5.95
CA VAL A 106 11.09 7.03 5.17
C VAL A 106 10.61 6.75 3.75
N HIS A 107 9.38 6.31 3.60
CA HIS A 107 8.79 6.03 2.29
C HIS A 107 8.73 7.28 1.40
N THR A 108 8.28 8.41 1.95
CA THR A 108 8.20 9.68 1.23
C THR A 108 9.59 10.18 0.82
N ALA A 109 10.57 10.12 1.71
CA ALA A 109 11.94 10.49 1.40
C ALA A 109 12.52 9.62 0.26
N THR A 110 12.27 8.31 0.31
CA THR A 110 12.69 7.37 -0.73
C THR A 110 12.03 7.67 -2.07
N GLN A 111 10.74 7.98 -2.09
CA GLN A 111 10.03 8.35 -3.32
C GLN A 111 10.56 9.67 -3.90
N ASN A 112 10.82 10.66 -3.07
CA ASN A 112 11.35 11.94 -3.52
C ASN A 112 12.75 11.79 -4.14
N SER A 113 13.60 10.95 -3.57
CA SER A 113 14.94 10.70 -4.13
C SER A 113 14.90 10.05 -5.52
N LEU A 114 13.90 9.21 -5.79
CA LEU A 114 13.72 8.60 -7.11
C LEU A 114 13.35 9.63 -8.20
N LEU A 115 12.77 10.74 -7.81
CA LEU A 115 12.30 11.78 -8.71
C LEU A 115 13.15 13.06 -8.64
N GLU A 116 14.28 13.04 -7.91
CA GLU A 116 15.08 14.25 -7.67
C GLU A 116 15.61 14.93 -8.95
N ASN A 117 15.87 14.12 -9.98
CA ASN A 117 16.34 14.59 -11.28
C ASN A 117 15.21 15.17 -12.17
N LEU A 118 13.97 15.16 -11.71
CA LEU A 118 12.83 15.70 -12.44
C LEU A 118 12.35 17.02 -11.81
N SER A 119 12.13 18.03 -12.65
CA SER A 119 11.43 19.24 -12.23
C SER A 119 9.99 18.97 -11.83
N LEU A 120 9.33 19.88 -11.12
CA LEU A 120 7.91 19.75 -10.75
C LEU A 120 7.02 19.50 -11.97
N ALA A 121 7.21 20.28 -13.05
CA ALA A 121 6.45 20.11 -14.29
C ALA A 121 6.65 18.72 -14.91
N GLN A 122 7.89 18.21 -14.91
CA GLN A 122 8.18 16.86 -15.40
C GLN A 122 7.54 15.76 -14.53
N ARG A 123 7.48 15.94 -13.21
CA ARG A 123 6.79 15.02 -12.30
C ARG A 123 5.29 14.99 -12.56
N GLU A 124 4.68 16.14 -12.78
CA GLU A 124 3.26 16.25 -13.14
C GLU A 124 2.97 15.58 -14.49
N GLN A 125 3.81 15.83 -15.50
CA GLN A 125 3.71 15.19 -16.82
C GLN A 125 3.84 13.67 -16.72
N LEU A 126 4.84 13.17 -15.97
CA LEU A 126 5.02 11.74 -15.73
C LEU A 126 3.78 11.13 -15.05
N GLY A 127 3.25 11.80 -14.03
CA GLY A 127 2.03 11.35 -13.34
C GLY A 127 0.82 11.29 -14.26
N SER A 128 0.69 12.23 -15.21
CA SER A 128 -0.37 12.23 -16.20
C SER A 128 -0.24 11.07 -17.19
N LEU A 129 0.98 10.82 -17.69
CA LEU A 129 1.25 9.71 -18.61
C LEU A 129 1.03 8.35 -17.96
N LEU A 130 1.47 8.17 -16.71
CA LEU A 130 1.24 6.94 -15.96
C LEU A 130 -0.26 6.67 -15.72
N ARG A 131 -1.05 7.72 -15.44
CA ARG A 131 -2.51 7.57 -15.33
C ARG A 131 -3.14 7.10 -16.64
N GLN A 132 -2.69 7.61 -17.78
CA GLN A 132 -3.18 7.15 -19.09
C GLN A 132 -2.86 5.68 -19.34
N VAL A 133 -1.64 5.24 -18.99
CA VAL A 133 -1.27 3.81 -19.10
C VAL A 133 -2.13 2.94 -18.18
N LEU A 134 -2.36 3.37 -16.94
CA LEU A 134 -3.18 2.62 -15.97
C LEU A 134 -4.65 2.47 -16.41
N LEU A 135 -5.19 3.43 -17.17
CA LEU A 135 -6.56 3.34 -17.69
C LEU A 135 -6.74 2.26 -18.77
N THR A 136 -5.65 1.77 -19.36
CA THR A 136 -5.68 0.64 -20.32
C THR A 136 -5.83 -0.72 -19.63
N PHE A 137 -5.62 -0.80 -18.30
CA PHE A 137 -5.76 -2.03 -17.53
C PHE A 137 -7.02 -1.96 -16.67
N PRO A 138 -8.10 -2.68 -17.01
CA PRO A 138 -9.28 -2.75 -16.15
C PRO A 138 -8.89 -3.38 -14.81
N ALA A 139 -9.37 -2.78 -13.72
CA ALA A 139 -9.02 -3.18 -12.34
C ALA A 139 -9.39 -4.65 -12.02
N GLU A 140 -10.24 -5.26 -12.81
CA GLU A 140 -10.69 -6.65 -12.63
C GLU A 140 -9.67 -7.70 -13.13
N GLU A 141 -8.82 -7.37 -14.11
CA GLU A 141 -7.84 -8.32 -14.66
C GLU A 141 -6.60 -8.49 -13.76
N ILE A 142 -6.29 -7.51 -12.92
CA ILE A 142 -5.11 -7.57 -12.04
C ILE A 142 -5.31 -8.55 -10.88
N ALA A 143 -6.55 -8.85 -10.51
CA ALA A 143 -6.88 -9.71 -9.37
C ALA A 143 -6.86 -11.21 -9.68
N THR A 144 -6.81 -11.63 -10.94
CA THR A 144 -6.97 -13.03 -11.36
C THR A 144 -5.67 -13.80 -11.62
N ASP A 145 -4.53 -13.15 -11.72
CA ASP A 145 -3.26 -13.77 -12.17
C ASP A 145 -2.30 -14.17 -11.04
N THR A 146 -2.79 -14.31 -9.80
CA THR A 146 -1.95 -14.85 -8.70
C THR A 146 -2.60 -16.08 -8.10
N GLN A 147 -2.65 -17.17 -8.86
CA GLN A 147 -2.78 -18.54 -8.32
C GLN A 147 -1.42 -19.11 -8.03
#